data_ec5acbcaa5cb6a30d42a4512edac4d36
#
_entry.id   ec5acbcaa5cb6a30d42a4512edac4d36
#
_cell.length_a   1.000
_cell.length_b   1.000
_cell.length_c   1.000
_cell.angle_alpha   90.00
_cell.angle_beta   90.00
_cell.angle_gamma   90.00
#
_symmetry.space_group_name_H-M   'P 1'
#
loop_
_entity.id
_entity.type
_entity.pdbx_description
1 polymer ?
#
loop_
_entity_poly.entity_id
_entity_poly.type
_entity_poly.pdbx_seq_one_letter_code
_entity_poly.pdbx_strand_id
1 'polypeptide(L)'
;MHCYCRQLLYKAIQDGESIYGYLAHRFADGESYCEEWWPMYLLDNILIIAVPLIIIIINFISKTILRVMTRFEKRQSKPQEVYASAFNMAALSFLNSGVVILLINFKLDSFSDSSVPLFKGEYEKFSSEWYRLVGSTICLTVAFMTLMPHVANVSMQILACMKRCWDRRCTCDLKKTRKLTQWDYEDVNTGNEFMLEFRYSNILAI
;
A
#
# COMPACT_ATOMS: atom_id res chain seq x y z
N MET A 1 19.99 -16.01 -20.26
CA MET A 1 20.31 -16.31 -18.84
C MET A 1 19.12 -16.12 -17.91
N HIS A 2 18.37 -15.03 -17.95
CA HIS A 2 17.21 -14.76 -17.09
C HIS A 2 16.19 -15.91 -16.99
N CYS A 3 15.82 -16.54 -18.12
CA CYS A 3 14.89 -17.66 -18.13
C CYS A 3 15.43 -18.92 -17.44
N TYR A 4 16.72 -19.18 -17.58
CA TYR A 4 17.37 -20.35 -16.97
C TYR A 4 17.45 -20.22 -15.44
N CYS A 5 17.94 -19.11 -14.92
CA CYS A 5 18.02 -18.87 -13.48
C CYS A 5 16.63 -18.87 -12.81
N ARG A 6 15.61 -18.38 -13.54
CA ARG A 6 14.22 -18.44 -13.07
C ARG A 6 13.69 -19.89 -13.02
N GLN A 7 14.03 -20.74 -13.97
CA GLN A 7 13.65 -22.16 -13.94
C GLN A 7 14.36 -22.91 -12.80
N LEU A 8 15.63 -22.61 -12.56
CA LEU A 8 16.37 -23.16 -11.41
C LEU A 8 15.73 -22.77 -10.08
N LEU A 9 15.30 -21.51 -9.95
CA LEU A 9 14.59 -21.03 -8.78
C LEU A 9 13.29 -21.82 -8.54
N TYR A 10 12.48 -22.03 -9.59
CA TYR A 10 11.26 -22.83 -9.47
C TYR A 10 11.52 -24.27 -9.06
N LYS A 11 12.58 -24.90 -9.59
CA LYS A 11 12.98 -26.23 -9.18
C LYS A 11 13.42 -26.27 -7.72
N ALA A 12 14.23 -25.33 -7.26
CA ALA A 12 14.65 -25.23 -5.87
C ALA A 12 13.47 -25.13 -4.89
N ILE A 13 12.45 -24.34 -5.25
CA ILE A 13 11.21 -24.21 -4.45
C ILE A 13 10.42 -25.53 -4.46
N GLN A 14 10.37 -26.22 -5.58
CA GLN A 14 9.60 -27.45 -5.74
C GLN A 14 10.26 -28.64 -5.02
N ASP A 15 11.59 -28.70 -5.03
CA ASP A 15 12.38 -29.75 -4.38
C ASP A 15 12.60 -29.47 -2.87
N GLY A 16 12.22 -28.28 -2.39
CA GLY A 16 12.37 -27.89 -0.97
C GLY A 16 13.81 -27.73 -0.50
N GLU A 17 14.74 -27.58 -1.44
CA GLU A 17 16.15 -27.40 -1.14
C GLU A 17 16.53 -25.90 -0.97
N SER A 18 17.71 -25.67 -0.41
CA SER A 18 18.24 -24.33 -0.22
C SER A 18 18.41 -23.60 -1.55
N ILE A 19 17.71 -22.46 -1.71
CA ILE A 19 17.78 -21.61 -2.92
C ILE A 19 19.23 -21.26 -3.27
N TYR A 20 20.07 -21.00 -2.27
CA TYR A 20 21.48 -20.69 -2.46
C TYR A 20 22.27 -21.88 -3.06
N GLY A 21 21.95 -23.11 -2.70
CA GLY A 21 22.60 -24.30 -3.27
C GLY A 21 22.35 -24.48 -4.76
N TYR A 22 21.10 -24.19 -5.18
CA TYR A 22 20.72 -24.27 -6.60
C TYR A 22 21.28 -23.11 -7.42
N LEU A 23 21.32 -21.89 -6.88
CA LEU A 23 21.83 -20.71 -7.57
C LEU A 23 23.36 -20.71 -7.67
N ALA A 24 24.06 -21.36 -6.73
CA ALA A 24 25.51 -21.56 -6.74
C ALA A 24 25.96 -22.67 -7.71
N HIS A 25 25.03 -23.25 -8.51
CA HIS A 25 25.39 -24.25 -9.51
C HIS A 25 26.36 -23.66 -10.52
N ARG A 26 27.60 -24.18 -10.52
CA ARG A 26 28.63 -23.74 -11.43
C ARG A 26 28.44 -24.38 -12.79
N PHE A 27 28.53 -23.58 -13.84
CA PHE A 27 28.59 -24.03 -15.21
C PHE A 27 29.96 -24.68 -15.50
N ALA A 28 30.08 -25.34 -16.66
CA ALA A 28 31.31 -25.93 -17.12
C ALA A 28 32.51 -24.96 -17.15
N ASP A 29 32.24 -23.66 -17.26
CA ASP A 29 33.23 -22.58 -17.24
C ASP A 29 33.64 -22.15 -15.81
N GLY A 30 33.06 -22.77 -14.79
CA GLY A 30 33.35 -22.47 -13.39
C GLY A 30 32.68 -21.24 -12.80
N GLU A 31 31.86 -20.51 -13.57
CA GLU A 31 31.16 -19.29 -13.15
C GLU A 31 29.73 -19.55 -12.71
N SER A 32 29.28 -18.81 -11.67
CA SER A 32 27.93 -18.89 -11.09
C SER A 32 27.09 -17.68 -11.48
N TYR A 33 26.64 -17.64 -12.73
CA TYR A 33 25.88 -16.51 -13.27
C TYR A 33 24.54 -16.23 -12.57
N CYS A 34 23.94 -17.24 -11.93
CA CYS A 34 22.67 -17.07 -11.23
C CYS A 34 22.84 -16.45 -9.83
N GLU A 35 24.04 -16.50 -9.26
CA GLU A 35 24.35 -15.90 -7.96
C GLU A 35 24.32 -14.35 -8.04
N GLU A 36 24.86 -13.77 -9.11
CA GLU A 36 24.78 -12.32 -9.37
C GLU A 36 23.39 -11.86 -9.79
N TRP A 37 22.63 -12.71 -10.49
CA TRP A 37 21.28 -12.40 -10.94
C TRP A 37 20.26 -12.36 -9.79
N TRP A 38 20.43 -13.15 -8.76
CA TRP A 38 19.48 -13.30 -7.66
C TRP A 38 19.20 -12.01 -6.88
N PRO A 39 20.18 -11.23 -6.43
CA PRO A 39 19.91 -9.98 -5.70
C PRO A 39 19.21 -8.95 -6.57
N MET A 40 19.52 -8.86 -7.87
CA MET A 40 18.80 -7.95 -8.78
C MET A 40 17.35 -8.39 -8.97
N TYR A 41 17.10 -9.67 -9.15
CA TYR A 41 15.75 -10.20 -9.26
C TYR A 41 14.91 -9.99 -8.00
N LEU A 42 15.50 -10.19 -6.83
CA LEU A 42 14.86 -9.88 -5.55
C LEU A 42 14.53 -8.40 -5.42
N LEU A 43 15.49 -7.55 -5.75
CA LEU A 43 15.29 -6.09 -5.69
C LEU A 43 14.13 -5.64 -6.57
N ASP A 44 14.08 -6.12 -7.82
CA ASP A 44 12.99 -5.79 -8.76
C ASP A 44 11.62 -6.22 -8.20
N ASN A 45 11.52 -7.44 -7.67
CA ASN A 45 10.26 -7.92 -7.10
C ASN A 45 9.87 -7.17 -5.82
N ILE A 46 10.83 -6.80 -4.97
CA ILE A 46 10.58 -5.97 -3.79
C ILE A 46 10.09 -4.58 -4.21
N LEU A 47 10.70 -3.96 -5.21
CA LEU A 47 10.30 -2.65 -5.69
C LEU A 47 8.88 -2.65 -6.28
N ILE A 48 8.50 -3.70 -7.03
CA ILE A 48 7.14 -3.85 -7.58
C ILE A 48 6.07 -3.80 -6.47
N ILE A 49 6.37 -4.34 -5.29
CA ILE A 49 5.46 -4.34 -4.15
C ILE A 49 5.63 -3.08 -3.28
N ALA A 50 6.87 -2.61 -3.10
CA ALA A 50 7.18 -1.47 -2.24
C ALA A 50 6.57 -0.16 -2.76
N VAL A 51 6.63 0.09 -4.07
CA VAL A 51 6.10 1.32 -4.67
C VAL A 51 4.60 1.51 -4.40
N PRO A 52 3.70 0.54 -4.67
CA PRO A 52 2.29 0.65 -4.30
C PRO A 52 2.07 0.85 -2.80
N LEU A 53 2.85 0.19 -1.94
CA LEU A 53 2.73 0.35 -0.49
C LEU A 53 3.10 1.76 -0.04
N ILE A 54 4.16 2.34 -0.59
CA ILE A 54 4.54 3.74 -0.32
C ILE A 54 3.43 4.70 -0.75
N ILE A 55 2.84 4.50 -1.93
CA ILE A 55 1.72 5.31 -2.42
C ILE A 55 0.52 5.23 -1.45
N ILE A 56 0.20 4.03 -0.95
CA ILE A 56 -0.88 3.84 0.01
C ILE A 56 -0.60 4.59 1.32
N ILE A 57 0.64 4.53 1.83
CA ILE A 57 1.05 5.26 3.04
C ILE A 57 0.91 6.76 2.83
N ILE A 58 1.40 7.29 1.71
CA ILE A 58 1.27 8.71 1.36
C ILE A 58 -0.19 9.12 1.27
N ASN A 59 -1.03 8.31 0.62
CA ASN A 59 -2.47 8.55 0.53
C ASN A 59 -3.14 8.54 1.92
N PHE A 60 -2.76 7.64 2.80
CA PHE A 60 -3.29 7.58 4.16
C PHE A 60 -2.93 8.84 4.97
N ILE A 61 -1.67 9.26 4.93
CA ILE A 61 -1.20 10.47 5.61
C ILE A 61 -1.93 11.69 5.07
N SER A 62 -2.01 11.83 3.75
CA SER A 62 -2.66 12.96 3.07
C SER A 62 -4.16 13.03 3.41
N LYS A 63 -4.86 11.90 3.44
CA LYS A 63 -6.27 11.83 3.87
C LYS A 63 -6.45 12.26 5.32
N THR A 64 -5.53 11.87 6.19
CA THR A 64 -5.57 12.27 7.60
C THR A 64 -5.40 13.77 7.76
N ILE A 65 -4.46 14.36 7.02
CA ILE A 65 -4.25 15.83 7.00
C ILE A 65 -5.50 16.55 6.47
N LEU A 66 -6.06 16.10 5.34
CA LEU A 66 -7.28 16.69 4.78
C LEU A 66 -8.47 16.64 5.75
N ARG A 67 -8.62 15.53 6.49
CA ARG A 67 -9.66 15.39 7.51
C ARG A 67 -9.52 16.45 8.60
N VAL A 68 -8.29 16.65 9.08
CA VAL A 68 -8.02 17.69 10.09
C VAL A 68 -8.33 19.07 9.54
N MET A 69 -7.90 19.38 8.31
CA MET A 69 -8.17 20.67 7.66
C MET A 69 -9.67 20.91 7.44
N THR A 70 -10.41 19.91 6.98
CA THR A 70 -11.87 20.02 6.77
C THR A 70 -12.61 20.27 8.09
N ARG A 71 -12.17 19.66 9.19
CA ARG A 71 -12.70 19.96 10.54
C ARG A 71 -12.38 21.38 10.99
N PHE A 72 -11.23 21.92 10.60
CA PHE A 72 -10.83 23.28 10.93
C PHE A 72 -11.68 24.33 10.19
N GLU A 73 -12.15 24.01 8.97
CA GLU A 73 -13.03 24.88 8.16
C GLU A 73 -14.40 25.15 8.83
N LYS A 74 -14.79 24.39 9.86
CA LYS A 74 -16.05 24.54 10.61
C LYS A 74 -17.28 24.75 9.72
N ARG A 75 -17.59 23.77 8.89
CA ARG A 75 -18.76 23.83 7.99
C ARG A 75 -20.07 23.87 8.78
N GLN A 76 -21.10 24.45 8.16
CA GLN A 76 -22.39 24.73 8.83
C GLN A 76 -23.13 23.46 9.29
N SER A 77 -22.91 22.32 8.60
CA SER A 77 -23.58 21.06 8.95
C SER A 77 -22.63 19.85 8.84
N LYS A 78 -22.83 18.88 9.72
CA LYS A 78 -22.07 17.60 9.72
C LYS A 78 -22.13 16.85 8.38
N PRO A 79 -23.29 16.71 7.70
CA PRO A 79 -23.36 16.04 6.39
C PRO A 79 -22.52 16.74 5.32
N GLN A 80 -22.49 18.08 5.30
CA GLN A 80 -21.66 18.85 4.36
C GLN A 80 -20.16 18.66 4.64
N GLU A 81 -19.77 18.59 5.91
CA GLU A 81 -18.39 18.30 6.31
C GLU A 81 -17.95 16.92 5.80
N VAL A 82 -18.76 15.87 6.03
CA VAL A 82 -18.48 14.51 5.60
C VAL A 82 -18.41 14.41 4.08
N TYR A 83 -19.35 15.01 3.36
CA TYR A 83 -19.37 15.02 1.88
C TYR A 83 -18.13 15.70 1.30
N ALA A 84 -17.82 16.91 1.76
CA ALA A 84 -16.66 17.65 1.28
C ALA A 84 -15.34 16.92 1.60
N SER A 85 -15.23 16.36 2.80
CA SER A 85 -14.09 15.57 3.20
C SER A 85 -13.92 14.34 2.30
N ALA A 86 -14.99 13.60 2.06
CA ALA A 86 -14.97 12.42 1.19
C ALA A 86 -14.57 12.76 -0.24
N PHE A 87 -15.14 13.84 -0.81
CA PHE A 87 -14.82 14.28 -2.17
C PHE A 87 -13.37 14.74 -2.31
N ASN A 88 -12.88 15.58 -1.39
CA ASN A 88 -11.49 16.05 -1.41
C ASN A 88 -10.49 14.89 -1.25
N MET A 89 -10.79 13.94 -0.37
CA MET A 89 -9.96 12.76 -0.20
C MET A 89 -9.97 11.86 -1.44
N ALA A 90 -11.11 11.71 -2.12
CA ALA A 90 -11.23 10.94 -3.35
C ALA A 90 -10.43 11.60 -4.49
N ALA A 91 -10.61 12.91 -4.69
CA ALA A 91 -9.88 13.66 -5.72
C ALA A 91 -8.36 13.57 -5.51
N LEU A 92 -7.89 13.75 -4.27
CA LEU A 92 -6.46 13.62 -3.96
C LEU A 92 -5.95 12.20 -4.21
N SER A 93 -6.70 11.18 -3.81
CA SER A 93 -6.31 9.78 -4.06
C SER A 93 -6.24 9.48 -5.54
N PHE A 94 -7.22 9.92 -6.33
CA PHE A 94 -7.22 9.74 -7.78
C PHE A 94 -6.03 10.44 -8.43
N LEU A 95 -5.75 11.69 -8.06
CA LEU A 95 -4.59 12.42 -8.57
C LEU A 95 -3.28 11.71 -8.23
N ASN A 96 -3.10 11.31 -6.98
CA ASN A 96 -1.85 10.72 -6.53
C ASN A 96 -1.62 9.29 -7.07
N SER A 97 -2.64 8.44 -7.07
CA SER A 97 -2.50 7.04 -7.49
C SER A 97 -2.66 6.81 -9.01
N GLY A 98 -3.35 7.70 -9.69
CA GLY A 98 -3.57 7.60 -11.14
C GLY A 98 -2.72 8.60 -11.91
N VAL A 99 -3.05 9.88 -11.78
CA VAL A 99 -2.49 10.94 -12.62
C VAL A 99 -1.00 11.12 -12.41
N VAL A 100 -0.52 11.14 -11.15
CA VAL A 100 0.92 11.32 -10.86
C VAL A 100 1.75 10.18 -11.41
N ILE A 101 1.29 8.92 -11.28
CA ILE A 101 1.99 7.76 -11.84
C ILE A 101 2.10 7.86 -13.37
N LEU A 102 1.02 8.28 -14.04
CA LEU A 102 1.02 8.52 -15.49
C LEU A 102 2.03 9.60 -15.88
N LEU A 103 2.00 10.75 -15.20
CA LEU A 103 2.86 11.90 -15.52
C LEU A 103 4.34 11.63 -15.29
N ILE A 104 4.70 10.84 -14.28
CA ILE A 104 6.11 10.49 -14.01
C ILE A 104 6.64 9.52 -15.06
N ASN A 105 5.82 8.55 -15.50
CA ASN A 105 6.27 7.52 -16.44
C ASN A 105 6.14 7.93 -17.92
N PHE A 106 5.43 9.00 -18.21
CA PHE A 106 5.26 9.50 -19.56
C PHE A 106 6.43 10.43 -19.94
N LYS A 107 6.96 10.27 -21.17
CA LYS A 107 8.03 11.11 -21.71
C LYS A 107 7.45 12.15 -22.66
N LEU A 108 7.77 13.41 -22.43
CA LEU A 108 7.45 14.51 -23.32
C LEU A 108 8.72 15.30 -23.63
N ASP A 109 9.18 15.27 -24.86
CA ASP A 109 10.46 15.89 -25.25
C ASP A 109 10.50 17.39 -24.97
N SER A 110 9.35 18.07 -25.02
CA SER A 110 9.24 19.50 -24.69
C SER A 110 9.54 19.85 -23.22
N PHE A 111 9.55 18.89 -22.31
CA PHE A 111 9.79 19.07 -20.87
C PHE A 111 11.11 18.47 -20.38
N SER A 112 11.97 17.99 -21.28
CA SER A 112 13.24 17.34 -20.94
C SER A 112 14.14 18.23 -20.08
N ASP A 113 14.16 19.55 -20.32
CA ASP A 113 15.00 20.54 -19.64
C ASP A 113 14.39 21.13 -18.35
N SER A 114 13.16 20.74 -17.99
CA SER A 114 12.51 21.25 -16.77
C SER A 114 13.17 20.68 -15.50
N SER A 115 13.27 21.48 -14.44
CA SER A 115 13.77 21.01 -13.13
C SER A 115 12.77 20.06 -12.42
N VAL A 116 11.56 19.93 -12.92
CA VAL A 116 10.51 19.10 -12.32
C VAL A 116 10.60 17.68 -12.89
N PRO A 117 10.54 16.62 -12.07
CA PRO A 117 10.64 15.22 -12.52
C PRO A 117 9.36 14.69 -13.19
N LEU A 118 8.51 15.57 -13.72
CA LEU A 118 7.32 15.22 -14.48
C LEU A 118 7.66 15.11 -15.96
N PHE A 119 7.03 14.17 -16.68
CA PHE A 119 7.23 13.93 -18.10
C PHE A 119 8.65 13.51 -18.52
N LYS A 120 9.46 13.01 -17.59
CA LYS A 120 10.81 12.48 -17.84
C LYS A 120 10.87 10.95 -17.87
N GLY A 121 9.72 10.28 -18.00
CA GLY A 121 9.63 8.84 -18.06
C GLY A 121 10.27 8.24 -19.31
N GLU A 122 10.26 6.92 -19.40
CA GLU A 122 10.84 6.18 -20.52
C GLU A 122 9.85 5.97 -21.69
N TYR A 123 8.55 6.21 -21.48
CA TYR A 123 7.50 5.82 -22.41
C TYR A 123 6.86 7.02 -23.11
N GLU A 124 7.02 7.08 -24.43
CA GLU A 124 6.34 8.06 -25.28
C GLU A 124 4.94 7.60 -25.71
N LYS A 125 4.69 6.29 -25.67
CA LYS A 125 3.45 5.66 -26.11
C LYS A 125 3.03 4.54 -25.18
N PHE A 126 1.75 4.20 -25.18
CA PHE A 126 1.20 3.04 -24.50
C PHE A 126 1.64 1.75 -25.22
N SER A 127 2.86 1.30 -24.93
CA SER A 127 3.44 0.07 -25.47
C SER A 127 3.09 -1.14 -24.60
N SER A 128 3.35 -2.36 -25.10
CA SER A 128 3.18 -3.59 -24.31
C SER A 128 4.03 -3.60 -23.04
N GLU A 129 5.23 -3.01 -23.09
CA GLU A 129 6.10 -2.86 -21.92
C GLU A 129 5.54 -1.88 -20.91
N TRP A 130 4.95 -0.76 -21.39
CA TRP A 130 4.27 0.19 -20.51
C TRP A 130 3.15 -0.48 -19.74
N TYR A 131 2.29 -1.27 -20.41
CA TYR A 131 1.21 -2.00 -19.72
C TYR A 131 1.73 -3.01 -18.71
N ARG A 132 2.85 -3.67 -19.02
CA ARG A 132 3.45 -4.65 -18.13
C ARG A 132 4.04 -4.03 -16.86
N LEU A 133 4.66 -2.86 -16.94
CA LEU A 133 5.36 -2.21 -15.82
C LEU A 133 4.45 -1.17 -15.13
N VAL A 134 4.02 -0.16 -15.86
CA VAL A 134 3.25 0.95 -15.30
C VAL A 134 1.79 0.54 -15.09
N GLY A 135 1.17 -0.11 -16.07
CA GLY A 135 -0.20 -0.59 -15.98
C GLY A 135 -0.40 -1.58 -14.85
N SER A 136 0.52 -2.55 -14.68
CA SER A 136 0.45 -3.51 -13.57
C SER A 136 0.58 -2.82 -12.20
N THR A 137 1.43 -1.80 -12.08
CA THR A 137 1.59 -1.02 -10.85
C THR A 137 0.32 -0.25 -10.51
N ILE A 138 -0.34 0.36 -11.50
CA ILE A 138 -1.62 1.06 -11.30
C ILE A 138 -2.70 0.06 -10.87
N CYS A 139 -2.84 -1.06 -11.58
CA CYS A 139 -3.81 -2.11 -11.22
C CYS A 139 -3.59 -2.64 -9.80
N LEU A 140 -2.34 -2.89 -9.42
CA LEU A 140 -1.98 -3.36 -8.09
C LEU A 140 -2.30 -2.30 -7.03
N THR A 141 -2.01 -1.04 -7.30
CA THR A 141 -2.33 0.08 -6.41
C THR A 141 -3.85 0.19 -6.17
N VAL A 142 -4.65 0.11 -7.23
CA VAL A 142 -6.13 0.13 -7.14
C VAL A 142 -6.63 -1.08 -6.35
N ALA A 143 -6.11 -2.27 -6.62
CA ALA A 143 -6.47 -3.48 -5.87
C ALA A 143 -6.16 -3.34 -4.37
N PHE A 144 -5.00 -2.82 -4.00
CA PHE A 144 -4.65 -2.55 -2.62
C PHE A 144 -5.52 -1.46 -1.99
N MET A 145 -5.84 -0.39 -2.71
CA MET A 145 -6.75 0.65 -2.23
C MET A 145 -8.14 0.11 -1.90
N THR A 146 -8.64 -0.81 -2.71
CA THR A 146 -9.92 -1.47 -2.47
C THR A 146 -9.87 -2.38 -1.23
N LEU A 147 -8.77 -3.08 -1.03
CA LEU A 147 -8.61 -4.05 0.06
C LEU A 147 -8.30 -3.39 1.41
N MET A 148 -7.52 -2.29 1.41
CA MET A 148 -7.02 -1.61 2.62
C MET A 148 -8.10 -1.20 3.63
N PRO A 149 -9.29 -0.66 3.25
CA PRO A 149 -10.33 -0.33 4.22
C PRO A 149 -10.83 -1.54 5.00
N HIS A 150 -10.87 -2.70 4.37
CA HIS A 150 -11.28 -3.95 5.00
C HIS A 150 -10.21 -4.46 5.97
N VAL A 151 -8.96 -4.47 5.52
CA VAL A 151 -7.80 -4.84 6.35
C VAL A 151 -7.68 -3.91 7.57
N ALA A 152 -7.84 -2.59 7.38
CA ALA A 152 -7.80 -1.62 8.46
C ALA A 152 -8.87 -1.87 9.52
N ASN A 153 -10.11 -2.16 9.11
CA ASN A 153 -11.19 -2.47 10.06
C ASN A 153 -10.91 -3.75 10.86
N VAL A 154 -10.44 -4.81 10.18
CA VAL A 154 -10.09 -6.07 10.84
C VAL A 154 -8.92 -5.87 11.80
N SER A 155 -7.88 -5.15 11.39
CA SER A 155 -6.73 -4.86 12.24
C SER A 155 -7.11 -4.04 13.50
N MET A 156 -7.99 -3.05 13.34
CA MET A 156 -8.51 -2.28 14.47
C MET A 156 -9.35 -3.12 15.45
N GLN A 157 -10.14 -4.07 14.92
CA GLN A 157 -10.88 -5.02 15.78
C GLN A 157 -9.94 -5.96 16.53
N ILE A 158 -8.88 -6.45 15.88
CA ILE A 158 -7.86 -7.28 16.52
C ILE A 158 -7.15 -6.47 17.63
N LEU A 159 -6.75 -5.23 17.35
CA LEU A 159 -6.13 -4.36 18.35
C LEU A 159 -7.05 -4.07 19.53
N ALA A 160 -8.34 -3.83 19.27
CA ALA A 160 -9.32 -3.66 20.34
C ALA A 160 -9.50 -4.93 21.16
N CYS A 161 -9.51 -6.10 20.54
CA CYS A 161 -9.55 -7.39 21.23
C CYS A 161 -8.29 -7.59 22.08
N MET A 162 -7.11 -7.28 21.56
CA MET A 162 -5.86 -7.34 22.31
C MET A 162 -5.85 -6.40 23.50
N LYS A 163 -6.32 -5.15 23.35
CA LYS A 163 -6.45 -4.18 24.45
C LYS A 163 -7.37 -4.71 25.56
N ARG A 164 -8.52 -5.28 25.18
CA ARG A 164 -9.47 -5.90 26.13
C ARG A 164 -8.89 -7.12 26.82
N CYS A 165 -8.19 -7.98 26.08
CA CYS A 165 -7.51 -9.15 26.63
C CYS A 165 -6.45 -8.71 27.65
N TRP A 166 -5.67 -7.69 27.33
CA TRP A 166 -4.66 -7.15 28.24
C TRP A 166 -5.27 -6.52 29.49
N ASP A 167 -6.35 -5.76 29.35
CA ASP A 167 -7.05 -5.17 30.49
C ASP A 167 -7.57 -6.24 31.44
N ARG A 168 -8.15 -7.32 30.93
CA ARG A 168 -8.74 -8.43 31.70
C ARG A 168 -7.75 -9.54 32.06
N ARG A 169 -6.45 -9.39 31.77
CA ARG A 169 -5.44 -10.45 31.84
C ARG A 169 -5.83 -11.75 31.13
N CYS A 170 -6.44 -11.60 29.94
CA CYS A 170 -6.94 -12.69 29.11
C CYS A 170 -7.93 -13.63 29.82
N THR A 171 -8.66 -13.15 30.82
CA THR A 171 -9.76 -13.88 31.45
C THR A 171 -11.09 -13.48 30.85
N CYS A 172 -12.03 -14.43 30.72
CA CYS A 172 -13.39 -14.16 30.23
C CYS A 172 -14.28 -13.45 31.26
N ASP A 173 -13.76 -13.11 32.41
CA ASP A 173 -14.53 -12.47 33.49
C ASP A 173 -14.66 -10.97 33.20
N LEU A 174 -15.90 -10.53 32.94
CA LEU A 174 -16.24 -9.14 32.62
C LEU A 174 -16.01 -8.16 33.77
N LYS A 175 -15.93 -8.65 35.00
CA LYS A 175 -15.73 -7.83 36.22
C LYS A 175 -14.27 -7.52 36.52
N LYS A 176 -13.33 -8.25 35.91
CA LYS A 176 -11.89 -8.05 36.07
C LYS A 176 -11.37 -7.03 35.10
N THR A 177 -11.41 -5.75 35.44
CA THR A 177 -10.78 -4.66 34.71
C THR A 177 -9.71 -4.01 35.56
N ARG A 178 -8.66 -3.48 34.93
CA ARG A 178 -7.62 -2.66 35.56
C ARG A 178 -7.96 -1.16 35.49
N LYS A 179 -9.03 -0.81 34.79
CA LYS A 179 -9.42 0.59 34.61
C LYS A 179 -10.09 1.10 35.89
N LEU A 180 -9.66 2.28 36.30
CA LEU A 180 -10.12 2.91 37.54
C LEU A 180 -11.32 3.83 37.34
N THR A 181 -11.44 4.40 36.11
CA THR A 181 -12.53 5.32 35.79
C THR A 181 -13.52 4.70 34.82
N GLN A 182 -14.78 5.11 34.91
CA GLN A 182 -15.83 4.68 33.97
C GLN A 182 -15.48 5.08 32.55
N TRP A 183 -14.91 6.26 32.34
CA TRP A 183 -14.51 6.75 31.01
C TRP A 183 -13.43 5.87 30.38
N ASP A 184 -12.39 5.51 31.15
CA ASP A 184 -11.33 4.60 30.65
C ASP A 184 -11.87 3.21 30.30
N TYR A 185 -12.86 2.73 31.08
CA TYR A 185 -13.50 1.45 30.79
C TYR A 185 -14.34 1.50 29.50
N GLU A 186 -15.10 2.57 29.31
CA GLU A 186 -15.89 2.80 28.11
C GLU A 186 -14.98 2.94 26.89
N ASP A 187 -13.87 3.69 26.96
CA ASP A 187 -12.90 3.84 25.86
C ASP A 187 -12.36 2.49 25.35
N VAL A 188 -12.01 1.58 26.26
CA VAL A 188 -11.51 0.24 25.90
C VAL A 188 -12.61 -0.65 25.31
N ASN A 189 -13.87 -0.49 25.76
CA ASN A 189 -14.99 -1.32 25.35
C ASN A 189 -15.83 -0.73 24.21
N THR A 190 -15.67 0.57 23.91
CA THR A 190 -16.31 1.21 22.74
C THR A 190 -15.80 0.60 21.45
N GLY A 191 -16.68 0.44 20.48
CA GLY A 191 -16.32 -0.03 19.15
C GLY A 191 -15.57 1.03 18.35
N ASN A 192 -14.95 0.61 17.25
CA ASN A 192 -14.26 1.53 16.36
C ASN A 192 -15.23 2.52 15.72
N GLU A 193 -14.85 3.80 15.64
CA GLU A 193 -15.61 4.80 14.90
C GLU A 193 -15.78 4.38 13.43
N PHE A 194 -17.01 4.47 12.96
CA PHE A 194 -17.32 4.22 11.57
C PHE A 194 -17.06 5.48 10.75
N MET A 195 -15.86 5.57 10.18
CA MET A 195 -15.43 6.72 9.40
C MET A 195 -15.97 6.64 7.97
N LEU A 196 -17.17 7.19 7.75
CA LEU A 196 -17.85 7.19 6.44
C LEU A 196 -17.03 7.86 5.35
N GLU A 197 -16.40 8.99 5.66
CA GLU A 197 -15.60 9.76 4.71
C GLU A 197 -14.45 8.96 4.09
N PHE A 198 -13.76 8.11 4.87
CA PHE A 198 -12.69 7.26 4.35
C PHE A 198 -13.21 6.17 3.42
N ARG A 199 -14.38 5.58 3.75
CA ARG A 199 -14.99 4.55 2.90
C ARG A 199 -15.47 5.09 1.58
N TYR A 200 -16.22 6.19 1.61
CA TYR A 200 -16.70 6.83 0.39
C TYR A 200 -15.56 7.38 -0.47
N SER A 201 -14.52 7.94 0.13
CA SER A 201 -13.37 8.43 -0.64
C SER A 201 -12.66 7.33 -1.42
N ASN A 202 -12.55 6.13 -0.86
CA ASN A 202 -11.91 5.01 -1.56
C ASN A 202 -12.79 4.48 -2.71
N ILE A 203 -14.11 4.40 -2.51
CA ILE A 203 -15.05 3.98 -3.56
C ILE A 203 -15.08 4.99 -4.71
N LEU A 204 -15.04 6.29 -4.40
CA LEU A 204 -15.06 7.35 -5.42
C LEU A 204 -13.74 7.50 -6.18
N ALA A 205 -12.62 7.06 -5.61
CA ALA A 205 -11.28 7.17 -6.21
C ALA A 205 -10.94 6.01 -7.16
N ILE A 206 -11.74 4.94 -7.19
CA ILE A 206 -11.63 3.79 -8.07
C ILE A 206 -12.49 3.98 -9.30
#